data_a270b21c060483c167994599c870c1d6
#
_entry.id   a270b21c060483c167994599c870c1d6
#
_cell.length_a   1.000
_cell.length_b   1.000
_cell.length_c   1.000
_cell.angle_alpha   90.00
_cell.angle_beta   90.00
_cell.angle_gamma   90.00
#
_symmetry.space_group_name_H-M   'P 1'
#
loop_
_entity.id
_entity.type
_entity.pdbx_description
1 polymer ?
#
loop_
_entity_poly.entity_id
_entity_poly.type
_entity_poly.pdbx_seq_one_letter_code
_entity_poly.pdbx_strand_id
1 'polypeptide(L)'
;MKNLVIIPTYNEKENIEKMIHKVFSLEEAFHLLIVDDGSPDGTGAIVKGLQAQYPDRLFIEEREGKLGLGTAYLHGFRWGLERGFEHLIEMDADFSHNPDDLVRLLDACKNGADLAIGSRYVKGGKVANWDRKRLLLSYFASWYVRTILWIKIKDTTAGFKCYNRRVLEKINFGAVTFKGYAFQICMKYAALKHGFKVVEVPITFIDREFGTSKMSSSIFKEAVFGVWKMRKLKL
;
A
#
# COMPACT_ATOMS: atom_id res chain seq x y z
N MET A 1 -8.73 18.79 -5.62
CA MET A 1 -7.66 18.12 -4.85
C MET A 1 -7.05 17.05 -5.73
N LYS A 2 -5.71 16.88 -5.71
CA LYS A 2 -5.05 15.88 -6.55
C LYS A 2 -4.84 14.61 -5.74
N ASN A 3 -5.28 13.44 -6.26
CA ASN A 3 -5.19 12.15 -5.61
C ASN A 3 -4.21 11.27 -6.39
N LEU A 4 -3.22 10.69 -5.72
CA LEU A 4 -2.19 9.84 -6.31
C LEU A 4 -2.32 8.40 -5.82
N VAL A 5 -2.45 7.46 -6.75
CA VAL A 5 -2.31 6.03 -6.46
C VAL A 5 -0.88 5.61 -6.81
N ILE A 6 -0.20 4.99 -5.87
CA ILE A 6 1.19 4.51 -6.02
C ILE A 6 1.14 2.98 -6.11
N ILE A 7 1.64 2.44 -7.20
CA ILE A 7 1.68 1.00 -7.45
C ILE A 7 3.14 0.58 -7.70
N PRO A 8 3.77 -0.08 -6.74
CA PRO A 8 5.06 -0.73 -6.95
C PRO A 8 4.93 -1.94 -7.87
N THR A 9 5.84 -2.07 -8.83
CA THR A 9 5.86 -3.20 -9.76
C THR A 9 7.21 -3.90 -9.80
N TYR A 10 7.18 -5.22 -9.95
CA TYR A 10 8.29 -6.07 -10.34
C TYR A 10 7.76 -7.33 -11.00
N ASN A 11 7.91 -7.47 -12.32
CA ASN A 11 7.32 -8.55 -13.12
C ASN A 11 5.79 -8.63 -12.97
N GLU A 12 5.11 -7.56 -13.41
CA GLU A 12 3.64 -7.44 -13.38
C GLU A 12 3.05 -7.24 -14.79
N LYS A 13 3.75 -7.70 -15.83
CA LYS A 13 3.37 -7.57 -17.23
C LYS A 13 1.92 -8.00 -17.51
N GLU A 14 1.45 -9.06 -16.85
CA GLU A 14 0.12 -9.65 -17.09
C GLU A 14 -1.01 -8.80 -16.49
N ASN A 15 -0.69 -7.98 -15.49
CA ASN A 15 -1.65 -7.23 -14.70
C ASN A 15 -1.65 -5.72 -14.99
N ILE A 16 -0.48 -5.13 -15.28
CA ILE A 16 -0.28 -3.68 -15.18
C ILE A 16 -1.15 -2.88 -16.15
N GLU A 17 -1.31 -3.31 -17.41
CA GLU A 17 -2.14 -2.63 -18.38
C GLU A 17 -3.60 -2.58 -17.94
N LYS A 18 -4.15 -3.74 -17.55
CA LYS A 18 -5.53 -3.86 -17.05
C LYS A 18 -5.75 -3.01 -15.80
N MET A 19 -4.76 -2.98 -14.90
CA MET A 19 -4.80 -2.18 -13.66
C MET A 19 -4.86 -0.68 -13.98
N ILE A 20 -4.03 -0.19 -14.90
CA ILE A 20 -4.01 1.21 -15.33
C ILE A 20 -5.38 1.59 -15.91
N HIS A 21 -5.90 0.82 -16.85
CA HIS A 21 -7.21 1.09 -17.46
C HIS A 21 -8.33 1.07 -16.42
N LYS A 22 -8.31 0.10 -15.49
CA LYS A 22 -9.31 -0.01 -14.43
C LYS A 22 -9.30 1.21 -13.50
N VAL A 23 -8.12 1.66 -13.06
CA VAL A 23 -8.02 2.85 -12.20
C VAL A 23 -8.53 4.10 -12.93
N PHE A 24 -8.18 4.28 -14.20
CA PHE A 24 -8.63 5.45 -14.97
C PHE A 24 -10.09 5.39 -15.42
N SER A 25 -10.75 4.23 -15.34
CA SER A 25 -12.18 4.09 -15.59
C SER A 25 -13.06 4.47 -14.39
N LEU A 26 -12.47 4.72 -13.22
CA LEU A 26 -13.22 5.14 -12.04
C LEU A 26 -13.75 6.58 -12.18
N GLU A 27 -14.90 6.86 -11.56
CA GLU A 27 -15.51 8.19 -11.61
C GLU A 27 -14.64 9.28 -10.95
N GLU A 28 -13.88 8.90 -9.92
CA GLU A 28 -12.96 9.81 -9.23
C GLU A 28 -11.66 10.00 -10.05
N ALA A 29 -11.22 11.25 -10.16
CA ALA A 29 -10.02 11.60 -10.92
C ALA A 29 -8.75 11.25 -10.14
N PHE A 30 -8.21 10.06 -10.39
CA PHE A 30 -6.92 9.64 -9.88
C PHE A 30 -5.77 9.98 -10.84
N HIS A 31 -4.60 10.21 -10.27
CA HIS A 31 -3.30 10.12 -10.93
C HIS A 31 -2.65 8.82 -10.50
N LEU A 32 -1.82 8.25 -11.34
CA LEU A 32 -1.20 6.97 -11.11
C LEU A 32 0.31 7.08 -11.26
N LEU A 33 1.04 6.68 -10.23
CA LEU A 33 2.50 6.53 -10.24
C LEU A 33 2.85 5.06 -10.15
N ILE A 34 3.44 4.53 -11.21
CA ILE A 34 4.06 3.21 -11.20
C ILE A 34 5.51 3.37 -10.75
N VAL A 35 5.91 2.63 -9.71
CA VAL A 35 7.30 2.57 -9.24
C VAL A 35 7.85 1.20 -9.61
N ASP A 36 8.55 1.14 -10.74
CA ASP A 36 9.04 -0.12 -11.30
C ASP A 36 10.45 -0.44 -10.82
N ASP A 37 10.61 -1.62 -10.22
CA ASP A 37 11.88 -2.11 -9.67
C ASP A 37 12.76 -2.80 -10.72
N GLY A 38 12.85 -2.21 -11.93
CA GLY A 38 13.65 -2.76 -13.03
C GLY A 38 13.10 -4.09 -13.55
N SER A 39 11.82 -4.17 -13.83
CA SER A 39 11.16 -5.39 -14.33
C SER A 39 11.75 -5.88 -15.64
N PRO A 40 12.35 -7.08 -15.71
CA PRO A 40 12.90 -7.63 -16.96
C PRO A 40 11.84 -8.15 -17.93
N ASP A 41 10.58 -8.30 -17.51
CA ASP A 41 9.48 -8.86 -18.31
C ASP A 41 8.82 -7.86 -19.27
N GLY A 42 9.24 -6.59 -19.25
CA GLY A 42 8.69 -5.52 -20.08
C GLY A 42 7.57 -4.71 -19.43
N THR A 43 7.30 -4.89 -18.12
CA THR A 43 6.30 -4.09 -17.36
C THR A 43 6.48 -2.60 -17.59
N GLY A 44 7.70 -2.06 -17.41
CA GLY A 44 7.99 -0.63 -17.61
C GLY A 44 7.71 -0.14 -19.02
N ALA A 45 8.01 -0.95 -20.05
CA ALA A 45 7.73 -0.61 -21.45
C ALA A 45 6.23 -0.47 -21.73
N ILE A 46 5.40 -1.34 -21.14
CA ILE A 46 3.93 -1.25 -21.25
C ILE A 46 3.44 0.06 -20.63
N VAL A 47 3.90 0.41 -19.44
CA VAL A 47 3.49 1.66 -18.77
C VAL A 47 3.86 2.88 -19.61
N LYS A 48 5.09 2.93 -20.15
CA LYS A 48 5.54 4.02 -21.04
C LYS A 48 4.69 4.14 -22.30
N GLY A 49 4.32 3.01 -22.90
CA GLY A 49 3.43 2.98 -24.07
C GLY A 49 2.04 3.57 -23.79
N LEU A 50 1.56 3.43 -22.58
CA LEU A 50 0.24 3.95 -22.17
C LEU A 50 0.24 5.43 -21.76
N GLN A 51 1.41 6.05 -21.48
CA GLN A 51 1.48 7.44 -21.02
C GLN A 51 0.84 8.43 -22.02
N ALA A 52 0.96 8.18 -23.33
CA ALA A 52 0.35 9.04 -24.36
C ALA A 52 -1.19 9.03 -24.30
N GLN A 53 -1.81 7.97 -23.78
CA GLN A 53 -3.27 7.88 -23.60
C GLN A 53 -3.74 8.60 -22.32
N TYR A 54 -2.85 8.80 -21.35
CA TYR A 54 -3.18 9.43 -20.06
C TYR A 54 -2.18 10.54 -19.72
N PRO A 55 -2.10 11.59 -20.55
CA PRO A 55 -1.17 12.69 -20.34
C PRO A 55 -1.41 13.34 -18.97
N ASP A 56 -0.33 13.71 -18.30
CA ASP A 56 -0.34 14.35 -16.98
C ASP A 56 -1.06 13.57 -15.85
N ARG A 57 -1.42 12.31 -16.10
CA ARG A 57 -2.10 11.45 -15.12
C ARG A 57 -1.37 10.12 -14.86
N LEU A 58 -0.65 9.56 -15.84
CA LEU A 58 0.13 8.33 -15.71
C LEU A 58 1.63 8.67 -15.65
N PHE A 59 2.26 8.30 -14.55
CA PHE A 59 3.69 8.51 -14.31
C PHE A 59 4.39 7.19 -14.05
N ILE A 60 5.67 7.13 -14.40
CA ILE A 60 6.54 5.99 -14.09
C ILE A 60 7.87 6.47 -13.52
N GLU A 61 8.31 5.83 -12.45
CA GLU A 61 9.65 5.95 -11.87
C GLU A 61 10.31 4.57 -11.92
N GLU A 62 11.39 4.46 -12.68
CA GLU A 62 12.16 3.21 -12.80
C GLU A 62 13.34 3.23 -11.82
N ARG A 63 13.52 2.12 -11.09
CA ARG A 63 14.61 1.96 -10.13
C ARG A 63 15.59 0.87 -10.61
N GLU A 64 16.83 0.90 -10.12
CA GLU A 64 17.90 0.01 -10.59
C GLU A 64 17.72 -1.47 -10.18
N GLY A 65 16.58 -1.88 -9.63
CA GLY A 65 16.28 -3.26 -9.28
C GLY A 65 15.39 -3.42 -8.08
N LYS A 66 15.18 -4.66 -7.63
CA LYS A 66 14.28 -5.01 -6.54
C LYS A 66 14.81 -4.58 -5.17
N LEU A 67 14.51 -3.35 -4.78
CA LEU A 67 14.97 -2.75 -3.52
C LEU A 67 14.02 -3.00 -2.34
N GLY A 68 12.83 -3.53 -2.61
CA GLY A 68 11.82 -3.89 -1.62
C GLY A 68 10.63 -2.94 -1.57
N LEU A 69 9.45 -3.50 -1.24
CA LEU A 69 8.15 -2.84 -1.31
C LEU A 69 8.10 -1.52 -0.52
N GLY A 70 8.57 -1.54 0.73
CA GLY A 70 8.55 -0.34 1.58
C GLY A 70 9.38 0.81 0.98
N THR A 71 10.52 0.51 0.36
CA THR A 71 11.34 1.55 -0.27
C THR A 71 10.68 2.13 -1.53
N ALA A 72 9.89 1.32 -2.25
CA ALA A 72 9.12 1.80 -3.40
C ALA A 72 8.02 2.77 -2.97
N TYR A 73 7.27 2.44 -1.93
CA TYR A 73 6.27 3.35 -1.39
C TYR A 73 6.88 4.64 -0.82
N LEU A 74 8.00 4.56 -0.08
CA LEU A 74 8.68 5.76 0.41
C LEU A 74 9.17 6.66 -0.73
N HIS A 75 9.63 6.07 -1.85
CA HIS A 75 9.99 6.82 -3.06
C HIS A 75 8.76 7.52 -3.64
N GLY A 76 7.68 6.78 -3.86
CA GLY A 76 6.42 7.32 -4.38
C GLY A 76 5.79 8.39 -3.48
N PHE A 77 5.90 8.26 -2.16
CA PHE A 77 5.43 9.29 -1.22
C PHE A 77 6.21 10.58 -1.37
N ARG A 78 7.56 10.55 -1.41
CA ARG A 78 8.37 11.75 -1.63
C ARG A 78 8.00 12.40 -2.96
N TRP A 79 7.95 11.62 -4.03
CA TRP A 79 7.57 12.07 -5.36
C TRP A 79 6.21 12.79 -5.37
N GLY A 80 5.22 12.22 -4.71
CA GLY A 80 3.87 12.78 -4.62
C GLY A 80 3.78 14.03 -3.74
N LEU A 81 4.49 14.04 -2.59
CA LEU A 81 4.56 15.21 -1.71
C LEU A 81 5.20 16.41 -2.40
N GLU A 82 6.30 16.22 -3.13
CA GLU A 82 6.98 17.27 -3.90
C GLU A 82 6.10 17.89 -4.98
N ARG A 83 5.13 17.13 -5.53
CA ARG A 83 4.21 17.56 -6.59
C ARG A 83 2.84 18.04 -6.11
N GLY A 84 2.69 18.18 -4.81
CA GLY A 84 1.48 18.79 -4.21
C GLY A 84 0.25 17.90 -4.21
N PHE A 85 0.41 16.56 -4.19
CA PHE A 85 -0.72 15.65 -4.02
C PHE A 85 -1.27 15.70 -2.60
N GLU A 86 -2.60 15.78 -2.45
CA GLU A 86 -3.30 15.88 -1.17
C GLU A 86 -3.57 14.52 -0.54
N HIS A 87 -3.88 13.54 -1.37
CA HIS A 87 -4.08 12.15 -0.93
C HIS A 87 -3.13 11.23 -1.69
N LEU A 88 -2.43 10.37 -0.95
CA LEU A 88 -1.52 9.38 -1.49
C LEU A 88 -1.97 7.99 -1.07
N ILE A 89 -2.15 7.10 -2.05
CA ILE A 89 -2.77 5.79 -1.85
C ILE A 89 -1.79 4.70 -2.22
N GLU A 90 -1.60 3.72 -1.33
CA GLU A 90 -0.86 2.49 -1.61
C GLU A 90 -1.80 1.44 -2.19
N MET A 91 -1.43 0.80 -3.29
CA MET A 91 -2.16 -0.32 -3.87
C MET A 91 -1.21 -1.29 -4.58
N ASP A 92 -1.49 -2.59 -4.52
CA ASP A 92 -0.73 -3.62 -5.24
C ASP A 92 -1.24 -3.76 -6.69
N ALA A 93 -0.38 -4.25 -7.61
CA ALA A 93 -0.67 -4.36 -9.04
C ALA A 93 -1.50 -5.61 -9.42
N ASP A 94 -1.63 -6.60 -8.53
CA ASP A 94 -2.08 -7.97 -8.82
C ASP A 94 -3.58 -8.22 -8.64
N PHE A 95 -4.39 -7.16 -8.57
CA PHE A 95 -5.83 -7.21 -8.32
C PHE A 95 -6.26 -7.87 -7.01
N SER A 96 -5.34 -8.17 -6.09
CA SER A 96 -5.71 -8.61 -4.74
C SER A 96 -6.45 -7.51 -3.96
N HIS A 97 -6.19 -6.26 -4.29
CA HIS A 97 -6.96 -5.09 -3.91
C HIS A 97 -7.89 -4.70 -5.06
N ASN A 98 -9.21 -4.68 -4.82
CA ASN A 98 -10.17 -4.21 -5.82
C ASN A 98 -9.99 -2.70 -6.03
N PRO A 99 -9.67 -2.21 -7.25
CA PRO A 99 -9.53 -0.78 -7.51
C PRO A 99 -10.79 0.05 -7.24
N ASP A 100 -11.99 -0.55 -7.27
CA ASP A 100 -13.23 0.16 -6.90
C ASP A 100 -13.23 0.64 -5.43
N ASP A 101 -12.49 -0.02 -4.55
CA ASP A 101 -12.34 0.39 -3.16
C ASP A 101 -11.45 1.65 -2.99
N LEU A 102 -10.72 2.10 -4.03
CA LEU A 102 -9.98 3.37 -4.02
C LEU A 102 -10.89 4.55 -3.69
N VAL A 103 -12.09 4.58 -4.29
CA VAL A 103 -13.08 5.64 -4.05
C VAL A 103 -13.50 5.65 -2.58
N ARG A 104 -13.78 4.47 -2.00
CA ARG A 104 -14.21 4.33 -0.60
C ARG A 104 -13.14 4.73 0.41
N LEU A 105 -11.87 4.42 0.12
CA LEU A 105 -10.74 4.84 0.95
C LEU A 105 -10.53 6.35 0.88
N LEU A 106 -10.61 6.92 -0.32
CA LEU A 106 -10.50 8.36 -0.53
C LEU A 106 -11.64 9.11 0.17
N ASP A 107 -12.87 8.63 0.05
CA ASP A 107 -14.04 9.22 0.72
C ASP A 107 -13.89 9.21 2.24
N ALA A 108 -13.36 8.14 2.82
CA ALA A 108 -13.08 8.11 4.24
C ALA A 108 -12.10 9.22 4.66
N CYS A 109 -11.07 9.51 3.83
CA CYS A 109 -10.14 10.62 4.08
C CYS A 109 -10.82 11.98 3.85
N LYS A 110 -11.59 12.16 2.79
CA LYS A 110 -12.38 13.38 2.53
C LYS A 110 -13.37 13.66 3.68
N ASN A 111 -13.89 12.62 4.33
CA ASN A 111 -14.80 12.71 5.49
C ASN A 111 -14.07 12.79 6.84
N GLY A 112 -12.81 13.19 6.85
CA GLY A 112 -12.05 13.57 8.03
C GLY A 112 -11.24 12.47 8.70
N ALA A 113 -10.98 11.34 8.03
CA ALA A 113 -9.90 10.44 8.42
C ALA A 113 -8.56 11.00 7.93
N ASP A 114 -7.50 10.77 8.69
CA ASP A 114 -6.13 11.09 8.26
C ASP A 114 -5.50 9.95 7.49
N LEU A 115 -5.86 8.73 7.88
CA LEU A 115 -5.44 7.47 7.26
C LEU A 115 -6.63 6.54 7.18
N ALA A 116 -7.00 6.11 5.97
CA ALA A 116 -7.98 5.06 5.71
C ALA A 116 -7.26 3.76 5.31
N ILE A 117 -7.63 2.64 5.93
CA ILE A 117 -7.03 1.33 5.72
C ILE A 117 -8.09 0.39 5.15
N GLY A 118 -7.83 -0.21 4.00
CA GLY A 118 -8.62 -1.32 3.49
C GLY A 118 -8.41 -2.56 4.34
N SER A 119 -9.41 -2.92 5.14
CA SER A 119 -9.30 -3.94 6.19
C SER A 119 -10.11 -5.19 5.86
N ARG A 120 -9.47 -6.34 6.01
CA ARG A 120 -10.08 -7.67 5.86
C ARG A 120 -10.81 -8.12 7.13
N TYR A 121 -10.52 -7.51 8.29
CA TYR A 121 -10.87 -8.02 9.63
C TYR A 121 -11.88 -7.15 10.39
N VAL A 122 -12.40 -6.13 9.78
CA VAL A 122 -13.56 -5.37 10.30
C VAL A 122 -14.86 -5.98 9.82
N LYS A 123 -15.99 -5.60 10.44
CA LYS A 123 -17.31 -6.07 10.01
C LYS A 123 -17.56 -5.71 8.54
N GLY A 124 -17.84 -6.70 7.71
CA GLY A 124 -17.99 -6.56 6.25
C GLY A 124 -16.71 -6.83 5.44
N GLY A 125 -15.53 -6.85 6.08
CA GLY A 125 -14.29 -7.27 5.43
C GLY A 125 -14.23 -8.77 5.20
N LYS A 126 -13.58 -9.19 4.11
CA LYS A 126 -13.49 -10.60 3.70
C LYS A 126 -12.14 -10.92 3.09
N VAL A 127 -11.79 -12.20 3.14
CA VAL A 127 -10.70 -12.79 2.38
C VAL A 127 -11.28 -13.91 1.53
N ALA A 128 -11.01 -13.88 0.22
CA ALA A 128 -11.42 -14.93 -0.71
C ALA A 128 -10.20 -15.74 -1.16
N ASN A 129 -10.41 -17.04 -1.41
CA ASN A 129 -9.43 -17.98 -1.98
C ASN A 129 -8.17 -18.24 -1.14
N TRP A 130 -8.14 -17.90 0.14
CA TRP A 130 -7.05 -18.29 1.04
C TRP A 130 -7.35 -19.64 1.71
N ASP A 131 -6.32 -20.45 1.89
CA ASP A 131 -6.42 -21.60 2.77
C ASP A 131 -6.56 -21.19 4.24
N ARG A 132 -7.14 -22.08 5.05
CA ARG A 132 -7.42 -21.81 6.47
C ARG A 132 -6.15 -21.53 7.29
N LYS A 133 -5.02 -22.16 6.96
CA LYS A 133 -3.74 -21.97 7.68
C LYS A 133 -3.20 -20.56 7.45
N ARG A 134 -3.23 -20.08 6.20
CA ARG A 134 -2.81 -18.72 5.83
C ARG A 134 -3.70 -17.68 6.50
N LEU A 135 -5.02 -17.91 6.53
CA LEU A 135 -5.96 -16.99 7.19
C LEU A 135 -5.68 -16.91 8.70
N LEU A 136 -5.53 -18.04 9.39
CA LEU A 136 -5.21 -18.09 10.82
C LEU A 136 -3.87 -17.40 11.11
N LEU A 137 -2.82 -17.69 10.32
CA LEU A 137 -1.51 -17.07 10.48
C LEU A 137 -1.59 -15.54 10.37
N SER A 138 -2.32 -15.02 9.38
CA SER A 138 -2.49 -13.58 9.19
C SER A 138 -3.29 -12.93 10.33
N TYR A 139 -4.29 -13.62 10.84
CA TYR A 139 -5.07 -13.17 12.00
C TYR A 139 -4.22 -13.12 13.27
N PHE A 140 -3.45 -14.19 13.54
CA PHE A 140 -2.51 -14.22 14.66
C PHE A 140 -1.40 -13.18 14.54
N ALA A 141 -0.88 -12.93 13.34
CA ALA A 141 0.09 -11.86 13.10
C ALA A 141 -0.48 -10.49 13.49
N SER A 142 -1.73 -10.21 13.09
CA SER A 142 -2.40 -8.96 13.47
C SER A 142 -2.65 -8.88 14.98
N TRP A 143 -3.04 -9.98 15.62
CA TRP A 143 -3.21 -10.02 17.08
C TRP A 143 -1.88 -9.77 17.82
N TYR A 144 -0.79 -10.43 17.40
CA TYR A 144 0.57 -10.25 17.93
C TYR A 144 1.01 -8.77 17.86
N VAL A 145 0.87 -8.13 16.69
CA VAL A 145 1.24 -6.73 16.50
C VAL A 145 0.43 -5.82 17.41
N ARG A 146 -0.88 -6.03 17.48
CA ARG A 146 -1.80 -5.23 18.33
C ARG A 146 -1.40 -5.30 19.80
N THR A 147 -1.06 -6.49 20.28
CA THR A 147 -0.66 -6.71 21.68
C THR A 147 0.65 -6.01 21.99
N ILE A 148 1.65 -6.08 21.11
CA ILE A 148 2.96 -5.47 21.36
C ILE A 148 2.94 -3.96 21.22
N LEU A 149 2.28 -3.43 20.17
CA LEU A 149 2.24 -1.99 19.91
C LEU A 149 1.10 -1.26 20.63
N TRP A 150 0.20 -1.99 21.30
CA TRP A 150 -0.96 -1.45 22.02
C TRP A 150 -1.86 -0.60 21.11
N ILE A 151 -2.12 -1.11 19.89
CA ILE A 151 -2.93 -0.43 18.88
C ILE A 151 -4.26 -1.13 18.64
N LYS A 152 -5.27 -0.37 18.21
CA LYS A 152 -6.63 -0.90 18.01
C LYS A 152 -6.92 -1.34 16.57
N ILE A 153 -6.01 -1.11 15.61
CA ILE A 153 -6.18 -1.50 14.20
C ILE A 153 -6.31 -3.02 14.11
N LYS A 154 -7.38 -3.52 13.48
CA LYS A 154 -7.64 -4.95 13.36
C LYS A 154 -6.78 -5.60 12.29
N ASP A 155 -6.58 -4.93 11.16
CA ASP A 155 -5.74 -5.41 10.05
C ASP A 155 -4.40 -4.67 10.01
N THR A 156 -3.46 -5.13 10.82
CA THR A 156 -2.16 -4.47 10.96
C THR A 156 -1.24 -4.67 9.76
N THR A 157 -1.48 -5.69 8.95
CA THR A 157 -0.65 -6.05 7.79
C THR A 157 -1.23 -5.59 6.45
N ALA A 158 -2.40 -4.96 6.44
CA ALA A 158 -3.02 -4.44 5.22
C ALA A 158 -2.10 -3.49 4.47
N GLY A 159 -1.97 -3.67 3.15
CA GLY A 159 -1.17 -2.83 2.24
C GLY A 159 -1.97 -1.72 1.57
N PHE A 160 -3.28 -1.87 1.46
CA PHE A 160 -4.17 -0.93 0.78
C PHE A 160 -4.56 0.22 1.72
N LYS A 161 -4.09 1.44 1.46
CA LYS A 161 -4.25 2.57 2.38
C LYS A 161 -4.28 3.89 1.63
N CYS A 162 -5.14 4.81 2.09
CA CYS A 162 -5.16 6.21 1.65
C CYS A 162 -4.67 7.10 2.80
N TYR A 163 -3.66 7.89 2.54
CA TYR A 163 -3.12 8.88 3.46
C TYR A 163 -3.52 10.29 3.04
N ASN A 164 -3.94 11.09 4.00
CA ASN A 164 -3.90 12.53 3.84
C ASN A 164 -2.42 12.98 3.86
N ARG A 165 -2.05 13.94 3.02
CA ARG A 165 -0.71 14.52 2.88
C ARG A 165 -0.05 14.82 4.22
N ARG A 166 -0.78 15.45 5.14
CA ARG A 166 -0.28 15.86 6.47
C ARG A 166 0.27 14.71 7.32
N VAL A 167 -0.21 13.49 7.10
CA VAL A 167 0.31 12.28 7.78
C VAL A 167 1.72 11.98 7.31
N LEU A 168 1.92 11.97 5.99
CA LEU A 168 3.20 11.62 5.39
C LEU A 168 4.26 12.70 5.60
N GLU A 169 3.86 13.97 5.65
CA GLU A 169 4.76 15.09 6.00
C GLU A 169 5.27 15.02 7.43
N LYS A 170 4.49 14.41 8.34
CA LYS A 170 4.86 14.30 9.76
C LYS A 170 5.75 13.10 10.06
N ILE A 171 5.63 12.02 9.28
CA ILE A 171 6.39 10.79 9.50
C ILE A 171 7.85 10.98 9.06
N ASN A 172 8.77 10.64 9.94
CA ASN A 172 10.20 10.62 9.61
C ASN A 172 10.53 9.39 8.74
N PHE A 173 10.51 9.54 7.42
CA PHE A 173 10.82 8.46 6.48
C PHE A 173 12.24 7.88 6.65
N GLY A 174 13.20 8.66 7.18
CA GLY A 174 14.55 8.17 7.46
C GLY A 174 14.59 7.13 8.58
N ALA A 175 13.62 7.15 9.49
CA ALA A 175 13.49 6.15 10.55
C ALA A 175 12.75 4.87 10.09
N VAL A 176 12.06 4.90 8.94
CA VAL A 176 11.32 3.76 8.39
C VAL A 176 12.25 2.89 7.53
N THR A 177 12.91 1.93 8.15
CA THR A 177 13.93 1.07 7.49
C THR A 177 13.41 -0.29 7.05
N PHE A 178 12.14 -0.58 7.26
CA PHE A 178 11.51 -1.87 6.95
C PHE A 178 11.14 -1.97 5.47
N LYS A 179 11.21 -3.19 4.91
CA LYS A 179 11.03 -3.42 3.47
C LYS A 179 9.77 -4.21 3.11
N GLY A 180 9.29 -5.07 4.03
CA GLY A 180 8.16 -5.97 3.81
C GLY A 180 6.91 -5.59 4.62
N TYR A 181 6.27 -6.59 5.23
CA TYR A 181 5.08 -6.36 6.08
C TYR A 181 5.35 -5.45 7.28
N ALA A 182 6.57 -5.46 7.80
CA ALA A 182 6.98 -4.56 8.86
C ALA A 182 6.87 -3.08 8.45
N PHE A 183 7.08 -2.75 7.17
CA PHE A 183 6.81 -1.42 6.62
C PHE A 183 5.33 -1.04 6.78
N GLN A 184 4.42 -1.94 6.40
CA GLN A 184 2.98 -1.68 6.49
C GLN A 184 2.51 -1.45 7.93
N ILE A 185 3.09 -2.18 8.89
CA ILE A 185 2.82 -2.01 10.32
C ILE A 185 3.40 -0.68 10.81
N CYS A 186 4.66 -0.38 10.44
CA CYS A 186 5.39 0.80 10.87
C CYS A 186 4.68 2.10 10.48
N MET A 187 4.21 2.22 9.24
CA MET A 187 3.49 3.41 8.75
C MET A 187 2.19 3.66 9.51
N LYS A 188 1.40 2.61 9.81
CA LYS A 188 0.19 2.74 10.63
C LYS A 188 0.51 3.14 12.06
N TYR A 189 1.53 2.53 12.63
CA TYR A 189 1.98 2.84 13.99
C TYR A 189 2.49 4.28 14.10
N ALA A 190 3.26 4.76 13.11
CA ALA A 190 3.71 6.14 13.04
C ALA A 190 2.53 7.12 13.01
N ALA A 191 1.53 6.89 12.17
CA ALA A 191 0.33 7.70 12.12
C ALA A 191 -0.37 7.77 13.48
N LEU A 192 -0.55 6.64 14.16
CA LEU A 192 -1.17 6.59 15.49
C LEU A 192 -0.32 7.30 16.56
N LYS A 193 1.02 7.17 16.54
CA LYS A 193 1.92 7.87 17.46
C LYS A 193 1.82 9.39 17.35
N HIS A 194 1.56 9.91 16.18
CA HIS A 194 1.35 11.33 15.94
C HIS A 194 -0.09 11.79 16.21
N GLY A 195 -0.96 10.90 16.71
CA GLY A 195 -2.34 11.24 17.08
C GLY A 195 -3.30 11.39 15.91
N PHE A 196 -2.94 10.91 14.71
CA PHE A 196 -3.81 10.96 13.54
C PHE A 196 -5.01 10.03 13.66
N LYS A 197 -6.15 10.47 13.10
CA LYS A 197 -7.38 9.69 13.04
C LYS A 197 -7.28 8.60 11.98
N VAL A 198 -7.16 7.35 12.43
CA VAL A 198 -7.07 6.17 11.57
C VAL A 198 -8.41 5.45 11.54
N VAL A 199 -8.91 5.13 10.34
CA VAL A 199 -10.13 4.35 10.14
C VAL A 199 -9.88 3.11 9.31
N GLU A 200 -10.67 2.07 9.53
CA GLU A 200 -10.63 0.83 8.75
C GLU A 200 -11.90 0.72 7.90
N VAL A 201 -11.74 0.63 6.59
CA VAL A 201 -12.79 0.47 5.59
C VAL A 201 -12.84 -1.01 5.21
N PRO A 202 -14.00 -1.71 5.31
CA PRO A 202 -14.07 -3.12 4.96
C PRO A 202 -13.83 -3.32 3.46
N ILE A 203 -12.92 -4.24 3.11
CA ILE A 203 -12.66 -4.65 1.73
C ILE A 203 -12.76 -6.16 1.58
N THR A 204 -12.94 -6.63 0.35
CA THR A 204 -12.74 -8.04 -0.01
C THR A 204 -11.36 -8.19 -0.64
N PHE A 205 -10.47 -8.89 0.05
CA PHE A 205 -9.16 -9.24 -0.48
C PHE A 205 -9.27 -10.57 -1.23
N ILE A 206 -8.86 -10.61 -2.49
CA ILE A 206 -8.90 -11.80 -3.34
C ILE A 206 -7.45 -12.27 -3.55
N ASP A 207 -7.19 -13.58 -3.49
CA ASP A 207 -5.83 -14.04 -3.82
C ASP A 207 -5.56 -13.76 -5.31
N ARG A 208 -4.30 -13.41 -5.61
CA ARG A 208 -3.88 -13.09 -6.98
C ARG A 208 -4.17 -14.25 -7.94
N GLU A 209 -4.57 -13.92 -9.15
CA GLU A 209 -4.79 -14.92 -10.22
C GLU A 209 -3.49 -15.23 -10.98
N PHE A 210 -2.62 -14.23 -11.14
CA PHE A 210 -1.36 -14.33 -11.88
C PHE A 210 -0.16 -13.94 -11.00
N GLY A 211 1.00 -14.53 -11.32
CA GLY A 211 2.25 -14.26 -10.62
C GLY A 211 2.48 -15.14 -9.39
N THR A 212 3.70 -15.14 -8.88
CA THR A 212 4.12 -15.90 -7.69
C THR A 212 4.26 -15.02 -6.47
N SER A 213 3.91 -15.57 -5.30
CA SER A 213 4.11 -14.86 -4.02
C SER A 213 5.60 -14.60 -3.78
N LYS A 214 5.96 -13.32 -3.64
CA LYS A 214 7.35 -12.87 -3.41
C LYS A 214 7.73 -12.90 -1.91
N MET A 215 6.96 -13.65 -1.09
CA MET A 215 7.23 -13.79 0.35
C MET A 215 8.42 -14.72 0.60
N SER A 216 9.38 -14.22 1.39
CA SER A 216 10.49 -15.02 1.92
C SER A 216 10.39 -15.15 3.44
N SER A 217 11.04 -16.17 4.00
CA SER A 217 11.14 -16.36 5.46
C SER A 217 11.82 -15.18 6.17
N SER A 218 12.67 -14.44 5.48
CA SER A 218 13.32 -13.22 5.99
C SER A 218 12.31 -12.10 6.24
N ILE A 219 11.32 -11.93 5.37
CA ILE A 219 10.23 -10.94 5.52
C ILE A 219 9.38 -11.24 6.76
N PHE A 220 9.11 -12.52 7.02
CA PHE A 220 8.40 -12.93 8.23
C PHE A 220 9.19 -12.63 9.50
N LYS A 221 10.48 -12.99 9.54
CA LYS A 221 11.38 -12.66 10.67
C LYS A 221 11.48 -11.16 10.88
N GLU A 222 11.62 -10.37 9.80
CA GLU A 222 11.62 -8.91 9.87
C GLU A 222 10.35 -8.38 10.55
N ALA A 223 9.18 -8.92 10.22
CA ALA A 223 7.92 -8.50 10.84
C ALA A 223 7.88 -8.82 12.35
N VAL A 224 8.27 -10.03 12.75
CA VAL A 224 8.24 -10.47 14.17
C VAL A 224 9.17 -9.61 15.04
N PHE A 225 10.44 -9.47 14.68
CA PHE A 225 11.40 -8.70 15.47
C PHE A 225 11.25 -7.18 15.25
N GLY A 226 10.84 -6.77 14.06
CA GLY A 226 10.65 -5.37 13.70
C GLY A 226 9.61 -4.67 14.59
N VAL A 227 8.54 -5.38 14.98
CA VAL A 227 7.48 -4.82 15.84
C VAL A 227 8.03 -4.33 17.19
N TRP A 228 8.95 -5.08 17.82
CA TRP A 228 9.62 -4.65 19.04
C TRP A 228 10.52 -3.44 18.82
N LYS A 229 11.25 -3.43 17.70
CA LYS A 229 12.10 -2.30 17.31
C LYS A 229 11.29 -1.03 17.09
N MET A 230 10.08 -1.12 16.51
CA MET A 230 9.21 0.03 16.23
C MET A 230 8.85 0.84 17.47
N ARG A 231 8.71 0.21 18.64
CA ARG A 231 8.41 0.92 19.90
C ARG A 231 9.46 1.98 20.26
N LYS A 232 10.72 1.75 19.85
CA LYS A 232 11.87 2.61 20.17
C LYS A 232 12.19 3.63 19.08
N LEU A 233 11.56 3.53 17.90
CA LEU A 233 11.84 4.43 16.79
C LEU A 233 11.24 5.82 17.02
N LYS A 234 11.99 6.83 16.62
CA LYS A 234 11.50 8.23 16.50
C LYS A 234 10.90 8.40 15.10
N LEU A 235 9.67 7.92 14.96
CA LEU A 235 8.93 7.89 13.69
C LEU A 235 8.39 9.27 13.33
#